data_4344f92a5325ed72fab414f1cdb7344c
#
_entry.id   4344f92a5325ed72fab414f1cdb7344c
#
_cell.length_a   1.000
_cell.length_b   1.000
_cell.length_c   1.000
_cell.angle_alpha   90.00
_cell.angle_beta   90.00
_cell.angle_gamma   90.00
#
_symmetry.space_group_name_H-M   'P 1'
#
loop_
_entity.id
_entity.type
_entity.pdbx_description
1 polymer ?
#
loop_
_entity_poly.entity_id
_entity_poly.type
_entity_poly.pdbx_seq_one_letter_code
_entity_poly.pdbx_strand_id
1 'polypeptide(L)'
;IATASASDPESQTITYALSGSGSENFAVDSAGNITLVNSLDYETSTSYSLTLTASDGTNTISNIINISVDDVIELSIALASSAISLSETAASGTSVTTTTTTIDGNSTVSYSLSGTGSDQFSVDSSGNITTNGTLDYETTTSYSLTLTASDGTNTVTQNFTVSITDTNLSFSASLASAAQSEGLSTGTTIATSSNSNAEGTVTYSLTDADNK
;
A
#
# COMPACT_ATOMS: atom_id res chain seq x y z
N ILE A 1 26.68 16.21 -17.95
CA ILE A 1 26.71 17.14 -16.81
C ILE A 1 27.54 18.37 -17.20
N ALA A 2 28.77 18.18 -17.62
CA ALA A 2 29.68 19.25 -18.04
C ALA A 2 30.66 18.73 -19.10
N THR A 3 31.28 19.66 -19.84
CA THR A 3 32.36 19.36 -20.79
C THR A 3 33.56 20.22 -20.41
N ALA A 4 34.70 19.60 -20.26
CA ALA A 4 35.98 20.29 -20.08
C ALA A 4 36.71 20.39 -21.40
N SER A 5 37.51 21.44 -21.55
CA SER A 5 38.42 21.58 -22.69
C SER A 5 39.80 21.94 -22.15
N ALA A 6 40.83 21.31 -22.70
CA ALA A 6 42.21 21.68 -22.51
C ALA A 6 42.89 21.72 -23.89
N SER A 7 43.92 22.53 -24.02
CA SER A 7 44.72 22.63 -25.24
C SER A 7 46.20 22.54 -24.91
N ASP A 8 46.92 21.85 -25.75
CA ASP A 8 48.38 21.75 -25.69
C ASP A 8 48.97 22.39 -26.95
N PRO A 9 49.89 23.38 -26.82
CA PRO A 9 50.56 24.03 -27.97
C PRO A 9 51.41 23.07 -28.80
N GLU A 10 51.91 22.01 -28.23
CA GLU A 10 52.76 20.99 -28.87
C GLU A 10 51.94 19.86 -29.50
N SER A 11 50.59 19.95 -29.41
CA SER A 11 49.63 18.99 -29.98
C SER A 11 49.74 17.56 -29.43
N GLN A 12 50.13 17.41 -28.15
CA GLN A 12 50.16 16.11 -27.47
C GLN A 12 48.70 15.69 -27.13
N THR A 13 48.54 14.39 -26.97
CA THR A 13 47.17 13.87 -26.61
C THR A 13 46.86 14.17 -25.12
N ILE A 14 45.78 14.87 -24.90
CA ILE A 14 45.31 15.16 -23.54
C ILE A 14 44.47 14.01 -23.03
N THR A 15 44.74 13.60 -21.79
CA THR A 15 43.98 12.64 -21.03
C THR A 15 43.27 13.33 -19.87
N TYR A 16 42.03 12.88 -19.51
CA TYR A 16 41.28 13.43 -18.42
C TYR A 16 41.04 12.37 -17.35
N ALA A 17 41.02 12.79 -16.09
CA ALA A 17 40.69 11.95 -14.95
C ALA A 17 39.85 12.71 -13.92
N LEU A 18 38.94 12.02 -13.25
CA LEU A 18 38.19 12.53 -12.11
C LEU A 18 38.69 11.87 -10.84
N SER A 19 38.74 12.64 -9.76
CA SER A 19 39.07 12.18 -8.42
C SER A 19 38.31 12.99 -7.38
N GLY A 20 38.34 12.54 -6.13
CA GLY A 20 37.60 13.12 -5.02
C GLY A 20 36.53 12.16 -4.49
N SER A 21 35.93 12.50 -3.35
CA SER A 21 34.89 11.67 -2.74
C SER A 21 33.66 11.63 -3.64
N GLY A 22 33.14 10.42 -3.93
CA GLY A 22 31.98 10.22 -4.80
C GLY A 22 32.32 10.29 -6.29
N SER A 23 33.60 10.38 -6.71
CA SER A 23 34.00 10.38 -8.13
C SER A 23 33.60 9.10 -8.87
N GLU A 24 33.35 8.00 -8.16
CA GLU A 24 32.84 6.74 -8.69
C GLU A 24 31.43 6.83 -9.30
N ASN A 25 30.70 7.91 -8.98
CA ASN A 25 29.37 8.17 -9.55
C ASN A 25 29.44 8.87 -10.92
N PHE A 26 30.63 9.27 -11.35
CA PHE A 26 30.85 10.04 -12.56
C PHE A 26 31.95 9.41 -13.43
N ALA A 27 31.88 9.67 -14.72
CA ALA A 27 32.93 9.32 -15.66
C ALA A 27 33.30 10.53 -16.49
N VAL A 28 34.56 10.58 -16.95
CA VAL A 28 35.01 11.54 -17.96
C VAL A 28 35.57 10.78 -19.16
N ASP A 29 35.18 11.17 -20.36
CA ASP A 29 35.69 10.60 -21.60
C ASP A 29 36.93 11.34 -22.13
N SER A 30 37.53 10.81 -23.20
CA SER A 30 38.70 11.40 -23.84
C SER A 30 38.44 12.78 -24.50
N ALA A 31 37.17 13.15 -24.66
CA ALA A 31 36.76 14.47 -25.15
C ALA A 31 36.50 15.46 -24.02
N GLY A 32 36.65 15.03 -22.75
CA GLY A 32 36.39 15.84 -21.55
C GLY A 32 34.93 15.92 -21.16
N ASN A 33 34.02 15.08 -21.71
CA ASN A 33 32.64 15.06 -21.31
C ASN A 33 32.50 14.31 -19.98
N ILE A 34 31.85 14.96 -19.02
CA ILE A 34 31.56 14.36 -17.71
C ILE A 34 30.12 13.87 -17.72
N THR A 35 29.94 12.59 -17.42
CA THR A 35 28.65 11.91 -17.40
C THR A 35 28.40 11.27 -16.04
N LEU A 36 27.11 11.08 -15.70
CA LEU A 36 26.69 10.31 -14.53
C LEU A 36 26.73 8.82 -14.87
N VAL A 37 27.25 8.00 -13.94
CA VAL A 37 27.36 6.55 -14.08
C VAL A 37 26.39 5.83 -13.15
N ASN A 38 26.20 6.36 -11.94
CA ASN A 38 25.25 5.85 -10.95
C ASN A 38 24.21 6.92 -10.63
N SER A 39 23.00 6.51 -10.22
CA SER A 39 21.99 7.45 -9.68
C SER A 39 22.54 8.16 -8.45
N LEU A 40 22.20 9.43 -8.34
CA LEU A 40 22.50 10.23 -7.15
C LEU A 40 21.30 10.17 -6.21
N ASP A 41 21.55 10.34 -4.93
CA ASP A 41 20.61 10.30 -3.83
C ASP A 41 20.94 11.51 -2.94
N TYR A 42 19.98 12.43 -2.82
CA TYR A 42 20.14 13.68 -2.06
C TYR A 42 20.33 13.43 -0.56
N GLU A 43 19.64 12.41 0.00
CA GLU A 43 19.71 12.03 1.41
C GLU A 43 21.09 11.43 1.76
N THR A 44 21.74 10.83 0.77
CA THR A 44 23.10 10.31 0.92
C THR A 44 24.15 11.42 0.72
N SER A 45 23.96 12.30 -0.27
CA SER A 45 24.90 13.39 -0.54
C SER A 45 24.25 14.54 -1.29
N THR A 46 24.20 15.71 -0.67
CA THR A 46 23.63 16.93 -1.26
C THR A 46 24.56 17.63 -2.27
N SER A 47 25.84 17.26 -2.32
CA SER A 47 26.80 17.83 -3.26
C SER A 47 28.06 17.00 -3.38
N TYR A 48 28.73 17.13 -4.51
CA TYR A 48 30.03 16.53 -4.81
C TYR A 48 31.02 17.61 -5.21
N SER A 49 32.25 17.51 -4.66
CA SER A 49 33.38 18.38 -5.05
C SER A 49 34.47 17.50 -5.67
N LEU A 50 34.51 17.48 -7.00
CA LEU A 50 35.39 16.63 -7.76
C LEU A 50 36.60 17.43 -8.29
N THR A 51 37.74 16.79 -8.34
CA THR A 51 38.91 17.32 -9.03
C THR A 51 39.02 16.70 -10.42
N LEU A 52 38.85 17.51 -11.46
CA LEU A 52 39.14 17.15 -12.82
C LEU A 52 40.59 17.46 -13.13
N THR A 53 41.31 16.49 -13.63
CA THR A 53 42.73 16.60 -14.01
C THR A 53 42.87 16.37 -15.52
N ALA A 54 43.59 17.23 -16.19
CA ALA A 54 44.00 17.08 -17.59
C ALA A 54 45.51 16.97 -17.66
N SER A 55 46.01 16.01 -18.45
CA SER A 55 47.44 15.75 -18.62
C SER A 55 47.79 15.46 -20.08
N ASP A 56 48.88 16.02 -20.55
CA ASP A 56 49.54 15.73 -21.83
C ASP A 56 50.64 14.63 -21.74
N GLY A 57 50.80 14.04 -20.53
CA GLY A 57 51.80 13.05 -20.21
C GLY A 57 53.10 13.64 -19.61
N THR A 58 53.30 14.96 -19.73
CA THR A 58 54.45 15.71 -19.16
C THR A 58 53.99 16.66 -18.07
N ASN A 59 52.94 17.43 -18.40
CA ASN A 59 52.36 18.44 -17.54
C ASN A 59 50.93 17.98 -17.09
N THR A 60 50.53 18.51 -15.95
CA THR A 60 49.19 18.21 -15.40
C THR A 60 48.59 19.49 -14.83
N ILE A 61 47.35 19.75 -15.18
CA ILE A 61 46.54 20.83 -14.60
C ILE A 61 45.27 20.25 -13.99
N SER A 62 44.77 20.90 -12.96
CA SER A 62 43.57 20.43 -12.25
C SER A 62 42.61 21.59 -12.00
N ASN A 63 41.30 21.27 -12.00
CA ASN A 63 40.24 22.19 -11.64
C ASN A 63 39.21 21.49 -10.76
N ILE A 64 38.60 22.23 -9.84
CA ILE A 64 37.54 21.73 -8.98
C ILE A 64 36.20 21.95 -9.67
N ILE A 65 35.38 20.88 -9.68
CA ILE A 65 34.00 20.90 -10.17
C ILE A 65 33.09 20.62 -8.97
N ASN A 66 32.19 21.55 -8.68
CA ASN A 66 31.18 21.37 -7.65
C ASN A 66 29.85 21.02 -8.35
N ILE A 67 29.23 19.94 -7.91
CA ILE A 67 27.94 19.43 -8.40
C ILE A 67 26.99 19.45 -7.21
N SER A 68 25.90 20.19 -7.29
CA SER A 68 24.78 20.10 -6.36
C SER A 68 23.80 19.02 -6.80
N VAL A 69 23.24 18.31 -5.87
CA VAL A 69 22.14 17.37 -6.09
C VAL A 69 20.86 18.09 -5.66
N ASP A 70 19.86 18.09 -6.51
CA ASP A 70 18.54 18.62 -6.15
C ASP A 70 17.71 17.51 -5.51
N ASP A 71 17.01 17.85 -4.44
CA ASP A 71 16.08 16.96 -3.73
C ASP A 71 14.87 16.64 -4.63
N VAL A 72 14.51 15.37 -4.69
CA VAL A 72 13.28 14.87 -5.32
C VAL A 72 12.47 14.20 -4.24
N ILE A 73 11.40 14.87 -3.78
CA ILE A 73 10.51 14.33 -2.75
C ILE A 73 9.93 12.99 -3.21
N GLU A 74 10.22 11.94 -2.46
CA GLU A 74 9.75 10.60 -2.73
C GLU A 74 8.57 10.25 -1.81
N LEU A 75 7.50 9.72 -2.41
CA LEU A 75 6.33 9.22 -1.70
C LEU A 75 6.20 7.73 -1.93
N SER A 76 6.09 6.95 -0.85
CA SER A 76 5.76 5.53 -0.93
C SER A 76 4.76 5.12 0.14
N ILE A 77 3.94 4.10 -0.16
CA ILE A 77 2.99 3.50 0.78
C ILE A 77 3.11 1.99 0.78
N ALA A 78 2.90 1.40 1.94
CA ALA A 78 2.79 -0.04 2.12
C ALA A 78 1.59 -0.37 3.03
N LEU A 79 0.73 -1.27 2.59
CA LEU A 79 -0.36 -1.80 3.41
C LEU A 79 0.16 -2.93 4.32
N ALA A 80 -0.32 -2.98 5.55
CA ALA A 80 -0.01 -4.07 6.49
C ALA A 80 -0.48 -5.43 5.94
N SER A 81 -1.57 -5.42 5.16
CA SER A 81 -2.05 -6.57 4.39
C SER A 81 -2.75 -6.11 3.12
N SER A 82 -2.54 -6.81 2.02
CA SER A 82 -3.22 -6.60 0.74
C SER A 82 -4.32 -7.64 0.46
N ALA A 83 -4.43 -8.67 1.29
CA ALA A 83 -5.49 -9.68 1.26
C ALA A 83 -6.12 -9.76 2.65
N ILE A 84 -7.34 -9.27 2.78
CA ILE A 84 -8.05 -9.12 4.04
C ILE A 84 -9.31 -10.00 3.99
N SER A 85 -9.70 -10.56 5.12
CA SER A 85 -10.97 -11.27 5.29
C SER A 85 -11.77 -10.63 6.41
N LEU A 86 -13.01 -10.28 6.14
CA LEU A 86 -13.96 -9.71 7.10
C LEU A 86 -15.24 -10.52 7.12
N SER A 87 -15.87 -10.62 8.28
CA SER A 87 -17.24 -11.14 8.39
C SER A 87 -18.22 -10.12 7.82
N GLU A 88 -19.28 -10.56 7.17
CA GLU A 88 -20.41 -9.70 6.77
C GLU A 88 -21.06 -8.98 7.97
N THR A 89 -20.95 -9.56 9.17
CA THR A 89 -21.44 -8.96 10.42
C THR A 89 -20.47 -7.94 11.04
N ALA A 90 -19.37 -7.61 10.35
CA ALA A 90 -18.42 -6.61 10.83
C ALA A 90 -19.11 -5.25 10.96
N ALA A 91 -19.00 -4.66 12.16
CA ALA A 91 -19.61 -3.35 12.43
C ALA A 91 -18.87 -2.25 11.65
N SER A 92 -19.59 -1.15 11.35
CA SER A 92 -18.95 0.08 10.85
C SER A 92 -17.85 0.55 11.81
N GLY A 93 -16.71 0.96 11.24
CA GLY A 93 -15.50 1.30 12.01
C GLY A 93 -14.56 0.12 12.30
N THR A 94 -14.90 -1.11 11.85
CA THR A 94 -13.97 -2.25 11.95
C THR A 94 -12.71 -1.99 11.12
N SER A 95 -11.54 -2.21 11.72
CA SER A 95 -10.26 -2.04 11.01
C SER A 95 -10.13 -3.06 9.88
N VAL A 96 -9.80 -2.58 8.69
CA VAL A 96 -9.54 -3.37 7.49
C VAL A 96 -8.04 -3.61 7.34
N THR A 97 -7.27 -2.55 7.22
CA THR A 97 -5.80 -2.58 7.16
C THR A 97 -5.24 -1.22 7.54
N THR A 98 -3.98 -1.20 7.92
CA THR A 98 -3.24 0.03 8.21
C THR A 98 -2.20 0.30 7.11
N THR A 99 -1.86 1.55 6.92
CA THR A 99 -0.88 1.99 5.93
C THR A 99 0.36 2.51 6.62
N THR A 100 1.53 2.12 6.12
CA THR A 100 2.80 2.80 6.43
C THR A 100 3.14 3.69 5.25
N THR A 101 3.38 4.97 5.53
CA THR A 101 3.76 5.96 4.52
C THR A 101 5.16 6.44 4.80
N THR A 102 5.99 6.45 3.77
CA THR A 102 7.31 7.08 3.78
C THR A 102 7.25 8.27 2.85
N ILE A 103 7.71 9.40 3.33
CA ILE A 103 7.74 10.67 2.59
C ILE A 103 8.96 11.47 3.02
N ASP A 104 9.65 12.05 2.07
CA ASP A 104 10.72 12.98 2.33
C ASP A 104 10.16 14.39 2.57
N GLY A 105 10.86 15.13 3.41
CA GLY A 105 10.48 16.48 3.76
C GLY A 105 9.27 16.57 4.70
N ASN A 106 8.59 17.71 4.68
CA ASN A 106 7.52 18.06 5.61
C ASN A 106 6.16 18.22 4.90
N SER A 107 5.93 17.46 3.83
CA SER A 107 4.70 17.50 3.04
C SER A 107 3.56 16.77 3.73
N THR A 108 2.32 17.19 3.48
CA THR A 108 1.12 16.53 4.01
C THR A 108 0.59 15.56 2.97
N VAL A 109 0.40 14.30 3.37
CA VAL A 109 -0.17 13.27 2.50
C VAL A 109 -1.68 13.22 2.65
N SER A 110 -2.38 13.20 1.53
CA SER A 110 -3.82 12.95 1.43
C SER A 110 -4.09 11.54 0.90
N TYR A 111 -5.16 10.90 1.38
CA TYR A 111 -5.53 9.55 1.00
C TYR A 111 -6.92 9.50 0.41
N SER A 112 -7.13 8.61 -0.54
CA SER A 112 -8.45 8.31 -1.11
C SER A 112 -8.58 6.83 -1.48
N LEU A 113 -9.81 6.32 -1.44
CA LEU A 113 -10.16 4.97 -1.88
C LEU A 113 -10.93 5.03 -3.18
N SER A 114 -10.70 4.06 -4.04
CA SER A 114 -11.43 3.83 -5.28
C SER A 114 -11.63 2.34 -5.53
N GLY A 115 -12.47 2.02 -6.51
CA GLY A 115 -12.88 0.65 -6.83
C GLY A 115 -14.36 0.45 -6.58
N THR A 116 -14.92 -0.63 -7.12
CA THR A 116 -16.35 -0.94 -6.96
C THR A 116 -16.66 -1.24 -5.50
N GLY A 117 -17.63 -0.53 -4.91
CA GLY A 117 -18.02 -0.66 -3.52
C GLY A 117 -17.05 0.02 -2.52
N SER A 118 -16.20 0.94 -2.97
CA SER A 118 -15.31 1.71 -2.09
C SER A 118 -16.06 2.58 -1.07
N ASP A 119 -17.33 2.89 -1.28
CA ASP A 119 -18.24 3.58 -0.37
C ASP A 119 -18.56 2.78 0.91
N GLN A 120 -18.34 1.45 0.89
CA GLN A 120 -18.45 0.59 2.07
C GLN A 120 -17.24 0.72 3.02
N PHE A 121 -16.25 1.51 2.65
CA PHE A 121 -14.99 1.69 3.38
C PHE A 121 -14.67 3.18 3.50
N SER A 122 -13.87 3.52 4.50
CA SER A 122 -13.33 4.87 4.67
C SER A 122 -11.84 4.80 4.96
N VAL A 123 -11.12 5.84 4.57
CA VAL A 123 -9.70 6.02 4.87
C VAL A 123 -9.53 7.32 5.67
N ASP A 124 -8.72 7.26 6.74
CA ASP A 124 -8.40 8.42 7.56
C ASP A 124 -7.18 9.21 7.04
N SER A 125 -6.85 10.31 7.69
CA SER A 125 -5.69 11.16 7.34
C SER A 125 -4.33 10.48 7.57
N SER A 126 -4.29 9.31 8.20
CA SER A 126 -3.10 8.49 8.39
C SER A 126 -3.04 7.31 7.41
N GLY A 127 -4.04 7.18 6.53
CA GLY A 127 -4.14 6.07 5.57
C GLY A 127 -4.71 4.79 6.16
N ASN A 128 -5.24 4.79 7.39
CA ASN A 128 -5.89 3.62 7.96
C ASN A 128 -7.27 3.41 7.34
N ILE A 129 -7.57 2.19 6.97
CA ILE A 129 -8.81 1.82 6.29
C ILE A 129 -9.73 1.10 7.27
N THR A 130 -10.99 1.54 7.32
CA THR A 130 -12.05 0.95 8.16
C THR A 130 -13.30 0.70 7.34
N THR A 131 -14.18 -0.17 7.82
CA THR A 131 -15.52 -0.35 7.26
C THR A 131 -16.37 0.91 7.50
N ASN A 132 -17.20 1.31 6.54
CA ASN A 132 -18.09 2.47 6.62
C ASN A 132 -19.57 2.10 6.49
N GLY A 133 -19.90 0.97 5.84
CA GLY A 133 -21.23 0.47 5.59
C GLY A 133 -21.48 -0.91 6.17
N THR A 134 -22.59 -1.48 5.76
CA THR A 134 -22.94 -2.89 6.02
C THR A 134 -22.41 -3.74 4.89
N LEU A 135 -21.73 -4.82 5.25
CA LEU A 135 -21.27 -5.84 4.33
C LEU A 135 -22.34 -6.91 4.20
N ASP A 136 -22.47 -7.53 3.04
CA ASP A 136 -23.48 -8.54 2.73
C ASP A 136 -22.83 -9.54 1.78
N TYR A 137 -22.61 -10.76 2.26
CA TYR A 137 -21.94 -11.81 1.51
C TYR A 137 -22.75 -12.26 0.30
N GLU A 138 -24.10 -12.29 0.43
CA GLU A 138 -25.01 -12.72 -0.63
C GLU A 138 -25.03 -11.72 -1.79
N THR A 139 -24.72 -10.45 -1.51
CA THR A 139 -24.64 -9.39 -2.52
C THR A 139 -23.22 -9.26 -3.08
N THR A 140 -22.20 -9.31 -2.22
CA THR A 140 -20.81 -9.11 -2.64
C THR A 140 -19.84 -9.93 -1.80
N THR A 141 -19.20 -10.91 -2.40
CA THR A 141 -18.26 -11.82 -1.73
C THR A 141 -16.85 -11.24 -1.62
N SER A 142 -16.52 -10.22 -2.40
CA SER A 142 -15.19 -9.57 -2.34
C SER A 142 -15.21 -8.18 -2.98
N TYR A 143 -14.34 -7.32 -2.47
CA TYR A 143 -14.08 -5.96 -2.96
C TYR A 143 -12.63 -5.87 -3.43
N SER A 144 -12.42 -5.37 -4.66
CA SER A 144 -11.10 -5.02 -5.19
C SER A 144 -10.94 -3.52 -5.14
N LEU A 145 -10.07 -3.03 -4.28
CA LEU A 145 -9.93 -1.62 -3.93
C LEU A 145 -8.52 -1.12 -4.23
N THR A 146 -8.43 0.17 -4.47
CA THR A 146 -7.17 0.89 -4.65
C THR A 146 -7.09 2.02 -3.65
N LEU A 147 -6.05 1.99 -2.79
CA LEU A 147 -5.65 3.13 -1.99
C LEU A 147 -4.75 4.03 -2.83
N THR A 148 -5.06 5.30 -2.87
CA THR A 148 -4.25 6.36 -3.49
C THR A 148 -3.76 7.30 -2.40
N ALA A 149 -2.47 7.59 -2.39
CA ALA A 149 -1.85 8.62 -1.56
C ALA A 149 -1.21 9.69 -2.44
N SER A 150 -1.34 10.95 -2.06
CA SER A 150 -0.75 12.08 -2.76
C SER A 150 -0.25 13.15 -1.78
N ASP A 151 0.95 13.66 -2.04
CA ASP A 151 1.54 14.80 -1.34
C ASP A 151 1.28 16.15 -2.06
N GLY A 152 0.50 16.11 -3.14
CA GLY A 152 0.21 17.26 -4.00
C GLY A 152 1.11 17.35 -5.23
N THR A 153 2.27 16.71 -5.23
CA THR A 153 3.23 16.63 -6.36
C THR A 153 3.29 15.21 -6.89
N ASN A 154 3.50 14.24 -6.00
CA ASN A 154 3.60 12.83 -6.30
C ASN A 154 2.30 12.11 -5.92
N THR A 155 2.01 11.03 -6.63
CA THR A 155 0.87 10.16 -6.35
C THR A 155 1.30 8.71 -6.49
N VAL A 156 1.00 7.92 -5.47
CA VAL A 156 1.26 6.47 -5.43
C VAL A 156 -0.02 5.71 -5.13
N THR A 157 -0.13 4.50 -5.65
CA THR A 157 -1.31 3.66 -5.47
C THR A 157 -0.93 2.26 -4.99
N GLN A 158 -1.81 1.67 -4.18
CA GLN A 158 -1.70 0.29 -3.71
C GLN A 158 -3.04 -0.42 -3.86
N ASN A 159 -3.05 -1.55 -4.58
CA ASN A 159 -4.22 -2.40 -4.73
C ASN A 159 -4.33 -3.39 -3.58
N PHE A 160 -5.55 -3.67 -3.13
CA PHE A 160 -5.83 -4.69 -2.13
C PHE A 160 -7.22 -5.29 -2.33
N THR A 161 -7.45 -6.45 -1.72
CA THR A 161 -8.72 -7.17 -1.79
C THR A 161 -9.27 -7.42 -0.39
N VAL A 162 -10.56 -7.18 -0.21
CA VAL A 162 -11.33 -7.53 0.99
C VAL A 162 -12.30 -8.63 0.62
N SER A 163 -12.07 -9.83 1.13
CA SER A 163 -12.99 -10.97 1.00
C SER A 163 -14.00 -10.96 2.14
N ILE A 164 -15.25 -11.16 1.84
CA ILE A 164 -16.30 -11.25 2.85
C ILE A 164 -16.53 -12.72 3.18
N THR A 165 -16.69 -13.03 4.46
CA THR A 165 -17.02 -14.38 4.93
C THR A 165 -18.47 -14.42 5.39
N ASP A 166 -19.17 -15.43 4.90
CA ASP A 166 -20.53 -15.77 5.30
C ASP A 166 -20.58 -16.16 6.78
N THR A 167 -21.60 -15.72 7.46
CA THR A 167 -21.96 -16.16 8.81
C THR A 167 -23.02 -17.23 8.73
N ASN A 168 -22.62 -18.46 9.01
CA ASN A 168 -23.52 -19.61 8.98
C ASN A 168 -24.76 -19.39 9.85
N LEU A 169 -25.93 -19.70 9.29
CA LEU A 169 -27.17 -19.77 10.04
C LEU A 169 -27.05 -20.78 11.18
N SER A 170 -27.26 -20.35 12.42
CA SER A 170 -27.38 -21.26 13.55
C SER A 170 -28.84 -21.43 14.01
N PHE A 171 -29.21 -22.65 14.27
CA PHE A 171 -30.54 -23.02 14.76
C PHE A 171 -30.42 -23.79 16.06
N SER A 172 -31.21 -23.40 17.05
CA SER A 172 -31.36 -24.15 18.27
C SER A 172 -32.84 -24.34 18.61
N ALA A 173 -33.19 -25.51 19.08
CA ALA A 173 -34.53 -25.79 19.57
C ALA A 173 -34.41 -26.28 21.02
N SER A 174 -35.26 -25.75 21.90
CA SER A 174 -35.34 -26.13 23.28
C SER A 174 -36.76 -26.64 23.59
N LEU A 175 -36.85 -27.84 24.09
CA LEU A 175 -38.13 -28.39 24.59
C LEU A 175 -38.51 -27.71 25.90
N ALA A 176 -39.77 -27.33 26.03
CA ALA A 176 -40.30 -26.85 27.30
C ALA A 176 -40.29 -27.95 28.37
N SER A 177 -40.44 -29.23 27.96
CA SER A 177 -40.31 -30.43 28.78
C SER A 177 -39.96 -31.62 27.89
N ALA A 178 -39.15 -32.55 28.40
CA ALA A 178 -38.81 -33.78 27.67
C ALA A 178 -40.02 -34.74 27.58
N ALA A 179 -40.99 -34.61 28.46
CA ALA A 179 -42.24 -35.36 28.41
C ALA A 179 -43.43 -34.40 28.43
N GLN A 180 -44.37 -34.60 27.52
CA GLN A 180 -45.61 -33.84 27.46
C GLN A 180 -46.78 -34.68 27.98
N SER A 181 -47.65 -34.08 28.77
CA SER A 181 -48.85 -34.78 29.26
C SER A 181 -49.95 -34.73 28.16
N GLU A 182 -50.70 -35.84 28.06
CA GLU A 182 -51.83 -35.97 27.12
C GLU A 182 -52.95 -34.93 27.32
N GLY A 183 -52.95 -34.25 28.45
CA GLY A 183 -53.97 -33.24 28.79
C GLY A 183 -53.64 -31.80 28.42
N LEU A 184 -52.62 -31.56 27.59
CA LEU A 184 -52.25 -30.19 27.18
C LEU A 184 -53.35 -29.56 26.29
N SER A 185 -53.63 -28.30 26.56
CA SER A 185 -54.58 -27.51 25.73
C SER A 185 -53.97 -27.24 24.34
N THR A 186 -54.81 -27.18 23.33
CA THR A 186 -54.45 -26.73 21.98
C THR A 186 -53.81 -25.35 22.06
N GLY A 187 -52.66 -25.17 21.42
CA GLY A 187 -51.89 -23.91 21.42
C GLY A 187 -50.86 -23.80 22.55
N THR A 188 -50.70 -24.83 23.39
CA THR A 188 -49.62 -24.85 24.37
C THR A 188 -48.27 -24.91 23.66
N THR A 189 -47.33 -24.01 24.00
CA THR A 189 -45.97 -24.04 23.48
C THR A 189 -45.21 -25.22 24.08
N ILE A 190 -44.83 -26.19 23.27
CA ILE A 190 -44.07 -27.36 23.67
C ILE A 190 -42.58 -27.28 23.40
N ALA A 191 -42.22 -26.37 22.48
CA ALA A 191 -40.81 -26.09 22.14
C ALA A 191 -40.68 -24.64 21.67
N THR A 192 -39.51 -24.08 21.88
CA THR A 192 -39.12 -22.80 21.30
C THR A 192 -37.93 -23.01 20.42
N SER A 193 -37.89 -22.29 19.32
CA SER A 193 -36.72 -22.25 18.43
C SER A 193 -36.17 -20.85 18.35
N SER A 194 -34.86 -20.72 18.18
CA SER A 194 -34.19 -19.48 17.89
C SER A 194 -33.23 -19.69 16.72
N ASN A 195 -33.08 -18.68 15.93
CA ASN A 195 -32.09 -18.60 14.87
C ASN A 195 -31.24 -17.37 15.10
N SER A 196 -29.99 -17.42 14.65
CA SER A 196 -29.07 -16.28 14.60
C SER A 196 -28.43 -16.23 13.23
N ASN A 197 -27.96 -15.05 12.86
CA ASN A 197 -27.28 -14.81 11.59
C ASN A 197 -28.14 -15.15 10.35
N ALA A 198 -29.47 -15.08 10.49
CA ALA A 198 -30.37 -15.28 9.36
C ALA A 198 -30.58 -13.96 8.62
N GLU A 199 -30.18 -13.93 7.39
CA GLU A 199 -30.56 -12.89 6.45
C GLU A 199 -31.75 -13.39 5.61
N GLY A 200 -32.84 -12.64 5.67
CA GLY A 200 -34.09 -13.01 4.98
C GLY A 200 -35.03 -13.88 5.81
N THR A 201 -35.94 -14.59 5.13
CA THR A 201 -37.00 -15.38 5.77
C THR A 201 -36.52 -16.77 6.10
N VAL A 202 -36.50 -17.13 7.38
CA VAL A 202 -36.22 -18.50 7.85
C VAL A 202 -37.51 -19.29 7.92
N THR A 203 -37.54 -20.43 7.24
CA THR A 203 -38.65 -21.39 7.29
C THR A 203 -38.28 -22.57 8.18
N TYR A 204 -39.22 -22.98 9.03
CA TYR A 204 -39.08 -24.13 9.91
C TYR A 204 -39.99 -25.25 9.44
N SER A 205 -39.52 -26.48 9.49
CA SER A 205 -40.31 -27.68 9.28
C SER A 205 -40.08 -28.67 10.40
N LEU A 206 -41.14 -29.36 10.79
CA LEU A 206 -41.07 -30.51 11.70
C LEU A 206 -41.23 -31.76 10.86
N THR A 207 -40.30 -32.70 11.02
CA THR A 207 -40.41 -34.05 10.46
C THR A 207 -40.50 -35.06 11.59
N ASP A 208 -41.45 -35.97 11.49
CA ASP A 208 -41.52 -37.12 12.38
C ASP A 208 -40.48 -38.16 11.94
N ALA A 209 -39.50 -38.42 12.79
CA ALA A 209 -38.45 -39.38 12.49
C ALA A 209 -38.95 -40.85 12.47
N ASP A 210 -40.08 -41.09 13.11
CA ASP A 210 -40.59 -42.45 13.28
C ASP A 210 -41.72 -42.81 12.29
N ASN A 211 -42.22 -41.85 11.54
CA ASN A 211 -43.24 -42.03 10.49
C ASN A 211 -44.43 -42.91 10.94
N LYS A 212 -44.92 -42.76 12.21
CA LYS A 212 -46.06 -43.48 12.79
C LYS A 212 -47.26 -42.57 12.95
#